data_b7f1506d45f9e542f9895da7f779fc77
#
_entry.id   b7f1506d45f9e542f9895da7f779fc77
#
_cell.length_a   1.000
_cell.length_b   1.000
_cell.length_c   1.000
_cell.angle_alpha   90.00
_cell.angle_beta   90.00
_cell.angle_gamma   90.00
#
_symmetry.space_group_name_H-M   'P 1'
#
loop_
_entity.id
_entity.type
_entity.pdbx_description
1 polymer ?
#
loop_
_entity_poly.entity_id
_entity_poly.type
_entity_poly.pdbx_seq_one_letter_code
_entity_poly.pdbx_strand_id
1 'polypeptide(L)'
;LVNNHLMDLKRQELEKGYTNPFNFSPARHFFEVLDQINASPLFRFVRELPKGAVLHAHDTALASTEVIVKATYQPHLWQRGXFEHGXQPEFLFSRTKPTAPQRGNKHNDDDDDDWELVQTVRERMGPARYDEHVRQLFSLYTPDPQTAYXSINDVWDRFSQIFLAFNPIVTYRPVWEFYFRE
;
A
#
# COMPACT_ATOMS: atom_id res chain seq x y z
N LEU A 1 -21.26 29.05 17.67
CA LEU A 1 -21.07 29.29 16.23
C LEU A 1 -20.45 28.07 15.53
N VAL A 2 -19.23 27.67 15.91
CA VAL A 2 -18.51 26.54 15.29
C VAL A 2 -19.32 25.23 15.37
N ASN A 3 -19.84 24.91 16.58
CA ASN A 3 -20.64 23.69 16.76
C ASN A 3 -21.88 23.68 15.89
N ASN A 4 -22.58 24.82 15.80
CA ASN A 4 -23.79 24.89 14.98
C ASN A 4 -23.46 24.64 13.49
N HIS A 5 -22.38 25.24 13.00
CA HIS A 5 -21.94 25.03 11.61
C HIS A 5 -21.58 23.56 11.36
N LEU A 6 -20.85 22.93 12.28
CA LEU A 6 -20.51 21.50 12.18
C LEU A 6 -21.78 20.63 12.14
N MET A 7 -22.73 20.92 13.02
CA MET A 7 -23.99 20.17 13.08
C MET A 7 -24.84 20.36 11.80
N ASP A 8 -24.80 21.55 11.20
CA ASP A 8 -25.50 21.80 9.93
C ASP A 8 -24.85 20.99 8.78
N LEU A 9 -23.52 20.98 8.72
CA LEU A 9 -22.81 20.18 7.71
C LEU A 9 -23.11 18.68 7.88
N LYS A 10 -23.10 18.20 9.13
CA LYS A 10 -23.42 16.81 9.45
C LYS A 10 -24.85 16.47 9.02
N ARG A 11 -25.81 17.35 9.32
CA ARG A 11 -27.21 17.15 8.94
C ARG A 11 -27.38 17.04 7.43
N GLN A 12 -26.71 17.91 6.68
CA GLN A 12 -26.75 17.88 5.21
C GLN A 12 -26.25 16.55 4.66
N GLU A 13 -25.16 16.00 5.21
CA GLU A 13 -24.63 14.69 4.78
C GLU A 13 -25.63 13.55 5.12
N LEU A 14 -26.24 13.60 6.30
CA LEU A 14 -27.23 12.60 6.70
C LEU A 14 -28.48 12.66 5.82
N GLU A 15 -28.96 13.87 5.49
CA GLU A 15 -30.12 14.06 4.62
C GLU A 15 -29.91 13.46 3.23
N LYS A 16 -28.70 13.61 2.67
CA LYS A 16 -28.34 12.97 1.40
C LYS A 16 -28.52 11.45 1.49
N GLY A 17 -28.05 10.85 2.59
CA GLY A 17 -28.16 9.41 2.83
C GLY A 17 -29.61 8.94 3.01
N TYR A 18 -30.39 9.72 3.73
CA TYR A 18 -31.82 9.39 3.92
C TYR A 18 -32.63 9.49 2.62
N THR A 19 -32.26 10.41 1.75
CA THR A 19 -32.91 10.58 0.45
C THR A 19 -32.56 9.42 -0.50
N ASN A 20 -31.33 8.96 -0.47
CA ASN A 20 -30.86 7.84 -1.29
C ASN A 20 -29.72 7.13 -0.55
N PRO A 21 -29.93 5.87 -0.11
CA PRO A 21 -28.91 5.13 0.64
C PRO A 21 -27.57 4.99 -0.11
N PHE A 22 -27.58 5.03 -1.44
CA PHE A 22 -26.32 4.99 -2.22
C PHE A 22 -25.50 6.27 -2.04
N ASN A 23 -26.12 7.35 -1.54
CA ASN A 23 -25.43 8.61 -1.23
C ASN A 23 -24.87 8.62 0.20
N PHE A 24 -25.08 7.56 0.98
CA PHE A 24 -24.57 7.47 2.35
C PHE A 24 -23.19 6.81 2.32
N SER A 25 -22.14 7.63 2.21
CA SER A 25 -20.77 7.17 2.05
C SER A 25 -20.33 6.12 3.09
N PRO A 26 -20.72 6.22 4.40
CA PRO A 26 -20.33 5.19 5.37
C PRO A 26 -20.87 3.79 5.10
N ALA A 27 -21.88 3.65 4.24
CA ALA A 27 -22.46 2.34 3.88
C ALA A 27 -21.82 1.73 2.63
N ARG A 28 -20.82 2.41 2.05
CA ARG A 28 -20.18 1.99 0.81
C ARG A 28 -18.70 1.68 1.05
N HIS A 29 -18.11 0.94 0.13
CA HIS A 29 -16.67 0.66 0.19
C HIS A 29 -15.89 1.97 0.17
N PHE A 30 -14.93 2.12 1.08
CA PHE A 30 -14.17 3.36 1.27
C PHE A 30 -13.54 3.87 -0.03
N PHE A 31 -12.93 2.99 -0.83
CA PHE A 31 -12.26 3.39 -2.06
C PHE A 31 -13.23 3.92 -3.13
N GLU A 32 -14.50 3.46 -3.11
CA GLU A 32 -15.53 3.95 -4.05
C GLU A 32 -15.96 5.38 -3.74
N VAL A 33 -15.85 5.78 -2.47
CA VAL A 33 -16.37 7.07 -2.01
C VAL A 33 -15.27 8.06 -1.64
N LEU A 34 -14.01 7.70 -1.84
CA LEU A 34 -12.87 8.53 -1.44
C LEU A 34 -12.94 9.94 -2.05
N ASP A 35 -13.28 10.06 -3.33
CA ASP A 35 -13.41 11.36 -3.99
C ASP A 35 -14.58 12.17 -3.40
N GLN A 36 -15.67 11.51 -3.05
CA GLN A 36 -16.82 12.16 -2.41
C GLN A 36 -16.44 12.67 -1.02
N ILE A 37 -15.68 11.88 -0.26
CA ILE A 37 -15.17 12.29 1.06
C ILE A 37 -14.29 13.52 0.91
N ASN A 38 -13.34 13.49 -0.01
CA ASN A 38 -12.41 14.61 -0.23
C ASN A 38 -13.13 15.88 -0.68
N ALA A 39 -14.23 15.77 -1.41
CA ALA A 39 -15.05 16.88 -1.86
C ALA A 39 -15.99 17.41 -0.77
N SER A 40 -16.22 16.66 0.31
CA SER A 40 -17.20 17.00 1.34
C SER A 40 -16.85 18.26 2.12
N PRO A 41 -17.77 19.24 2.24
CA PRO A 41 -17.54 20.39 3.14
C PRO A 41 -17.36 19.96 4.61
N LEU A 42 -18.03 18.91 5.04
CA LEU A 42 -17.88 18.36 6.39
C LEU A 42 -16.45 17.86 6.59
N PHE A 43 -15.89 17.10 5.64
CA PHE A 43 -14.52 16.59 5.74
C PHE A 43 -13.50 17.74 5.75
N ARG A 44 -13.69 18.74 4.90
CA ARG A 44 -12.81 19.92 4.88
C ARG A 44 -12.80 20.63 6.24
N PHE A 45 -13.96 20.73 6.89
CA PHE A 45 -14.05 21.30 8.23
C PHE A 45 -13.31 20.43 9.27
N VAL A 46 -13.56 19.11 9.23
CA VAL A 46 -12.97 18.16 10.20
C VAL A 46 -11.44 18.11 10.08
N ARG A 47 -10.91 18.27 8.86
CA ARG A 47 -9.45 18.29 8.63
C ARG A 47 -8.74 19.41 9.39
N GLU A 48 -9.42 20.52 9.64
CA GLU A 48 -8.83 21.67 10.34
C GLU A 48 -8.88 21.53 11.87
N LEU A 49 -9.64 20.54 12.38
CA LEU A 49 -9.73 20.32 13.82
C LEU A 49 -8.42 19.75 14.37
N PRO A 50 -8.06 20.06 15.62
CA PRO A 50 -6.93 19.41 16.28
C PRO A 50 -7.10 17.90 16.26
N LYS A 51 -5.99 17.20 16.02
CA LYS A 51 -6.01 15.73 15.98
C LYS A 51 -5.96 15.18 17.41
N GLY A 52 -6.52 13.98 17.57
CA GLY A 52 -6.45 13.24 18.83
C GLY A 52 -5.13 12.49 18.97
N ALA A 53 -5.17 11.37 19.68
CA ALA A 53 -4.02 10.51 19.89
C ALA A 53 -4.16 9.26 19.02
N VAL A 54 -3.04 8.75 18.51
CA VAL A 54 -2.97 7.44 17.90
C VAL A 54 -2.72 6.43 19.00
N LEU A 55 -3.74 5.63 19.32
CA LEU A 55 -3.69 4.68 20.44
C LEU A 55 -3.21 3.29 20.00
N HIS A 56 -3.22 3.01 18.71
CA HIS A 56 -2.78 1.75 18.13
C HIS A 56 -2.31 2.03 16.69
N ALA A 57 -1.10 1.62 16.37
CA ALA A 57 -0.56 1.74 15.02
C ALA A 57 0.47 0.63 14.79
N HIS A 58 0.61 0.23 13.53
CA HIS A 58 1.69 -0.67 13.10
C HIS A 58 2.80 0.19 12.50
N ASP A 59 3.96 0.13 13.11
CA ASP A 59 5.10 0.99 12.76
C ASP A 59 5.51 0.89 11.29
N THR A 60 5.42 -0.31 10.72
CA THR A 60 5.79 -0.57 9.32
C THR A 60 4.67 -0.21 8.33
N ALA A 61 3.56 0.35 8.78
CA ALA A 61 2.43 0.74 7.94
C ALA A 61 2.07 2.23 8.09
N LEU A 62 2.97 3.04 8.64
CA LEU A 62 2.70 4.46 8.91
C LEU A 62 3.02 5.36 7.72
N ALA A 63 4.01 5.00 6.90
CA ALA A 63 4.49 5.86 5.83
C ALA A 63 3.75 5.59 4.52
N SER A 64 3.76 6.59 3.64
CA SER A 64 3.16 6.47 2.31
C SER A 64 3.93 5.49 1.43
N THR A 65 3.29 5.01 0.37
CA THR A 65 3.94 4.15 -0.63
C THR A 65 5.14 4.84 -1.30
N GLU A 66 5.16 6.18 -1.35
CA GLU A 66 6.30 6.92 -1.91
C GLU A 66 7.57 6.73 -1.09
N VAL A 67 7.45 6.61 0.23
CA VAL A 67 8.60 6.30 1.09
C VAL A 67 9.13 4.90 0.79
N ILE A 68 8.22 3.95 0.51
CA ILE A 68 8.61 2.58 0.14
C ILE A 68 9.31 2.58 -1.23
N VAL A 69 8.76 3.31 -2.21
CA VAL A 69 9.41 3.47 -3.52
C VAL A 69 10.85 3.98 -3.33
N LYS A 70 11.04 5.05 -2.53
CA LYS A 70 12.38 5.58 -2.20
C LYS A 70 13.27 4.49 -1.57
N ALA A 71 12.70 3.66 -0.69
CA ALA A 71 13.45 2.58 -0.04
C ALA A 71 14.01 1.58 -1.07
N THR A 72 13.25 1.30 -2.14
CA THR A 72 13.70 0.35 -3.18
C THR A 72 14.82 0.92 -4.07
N TYR A 73 15.19 2.20 -3.92
CA TYR A 73 16.35 2.80 -4.60
C TYR A 73 17.66 2.58 -3.83
N GLN A 74 17.59 2.03 -2.62
CA GLN A 74 18.83 1.73 -1.86
C GLN A 74 19.67 0.69 -2.57
N PRO A 75 21.00 0.84 -2.58
CA PRO A 75 21.89 -0.15 -3.21
C PRO A 75 21.79 -1.50 -2.51
N HIS A 76 22.13 -2.54 -3.24
CA HIS A 76 22.19 -3.92 -2.75
C HIS A 76 20.81 -4.53 -2.42
N LEU A 77 19.72 -3.94 -2.92
CA LEU A 77 18.42 -4.58 -2.86
C LEU A 77 18.27 -5.52 -4.06
N TRP A 78 17.96 -6.75 -3.76
CA TRP A 78 17.70 -7.82 -4.75
C TRP A 78 16.23 -8.16 -4.73
N GLN A 79 15.69 -8.57 -5.89
CA GLN A 79 14.37 -9.17 -5.98
C GLN A 79 14.44 -10.52 -6.67
N ARG A 80 13.45 -11.37 -6.39
CA ARG A 80 13.22 -12.66 -7.05
C ARG A 80 11.73 -12.73 -7.41
N GLY A 81 11.48 -13.07 -8.67
CA GLY A 81 10.14 -13.11 -9.24
C GLY A 81 9.73 -11.80 -9.92
N UNK A 82 8.94 -11.83 -10.71
CA UNK A 82 8.53 -10.74 -11.44
C UNK A 82 7.23 -10.24 -10.92
N PHE A 83 6.91 -9.15 -11.36
CA PHE A 83 5.56 -8.60 -11.15
C PHE A 83 4.52 -9.20 -12.11
N GLU A 84 5.00 -9.73 -13.22
CA GLU A 84 4.14 -10.05 -14.38
C GLU A 84 3.33 -11.35 -14.24
N HIS A 85 3.65 -12.18 -13.25
CA HIS A 85 3.00 -13.49 -13.07
C HIS A 85 2.12 -13.57 -11.82
N GLY A 86 1.65 -12.40 -11.32
CA GLY A 86 0.85 -12.39 -10.11
C GLY A 86 1.62 -12.79 -8.84
N UNK A 87 2.78 -13.00 -8.93
CA UNK A 87 3.54 -13.31 -7.89
C UNK A 87 3.98 -12.07 -7.33
N GLN A 88 4.15 -12.27 -6.20
CA GLN A 88 4.79 -11.15 -5.52
C GLN A 88 6.28 -11.37 -5.53
N PRO A 89 7.06 -10.39 -5.98
CA PRO A 89 8.50 -10.50 -5.86
C PRO A 89 8.91 -10.57 -4.39
N GLU A 90 9.89 -11.40 -4.11
CA GLU A 90 10.58 -11.40 -2.81
C GLU A 90 11.71 -10.37 -2.87
N PHE A 91 11.99 -9.73 -1.76
CA PHE A 91 13.04 -8.72 -1.65
C PHE A 91 14.05 -9.11 -0.58
N LEU A 92 15.32 -8.77 -0.81
CA LEU A 92 16.37 -9.02 0.18
C LEU A 92 17.54 -8.05 -0.02
N PHE A 93 18.00 -7.43 1.06
CA PHE A 93 19.25 -6.68 1.03
C PHE A 93 20.44 -7.62 1.24
N SER A 94 21.39 -7.61 0.30
CA SER A 94 22.62 -8.40 0.40
C SER A 94 23.74 -7.76 -0.41
N ARG A 95 24.96 -7.76 0.15
CA ARG A 95 26.15 -7.25 -0.56
C ARG A 95 26.53 -8.11 -1.75
N THR A 96 26.19 -9.40 -1.69
CA THR A 96 26.45 -10.35 -2.78
C THR A 96 25.12 -10.94 -3.24
N LYS A 97 25.09 -11.49 -4.46
CA LYS A 97 23.89 -12.14 -4.99
C LYS A 97 23.40 -13.22 -4.01
N PRO A 98 22.15 -13.14 -3.55
CA PRO A 98 21.63 -14.18 -2.67
C PRO A 98 21.55 -15.52 -3.41
N THR A 99 21.79 -16.60 -2.69
CA THR A 99 21.62 -17.95 -3.22
C THR A 99 20.17 -18.39 -2.91
N ALA A 100 19.49 -18.97 -3.88
CA ALA A 100 18.18 -19.55 -3.66
C ALA A 100 18.30 -20.65 -2.59
N PRO A 101 17.40 -20.71 -1.61
CA PRO A 101 17.38 -21.87 -0.72
C PRO A 101 17.15 -23.12 -1.56
N GLN A 102 17.95 -24.16 -1.32
CA GLN A 102 17.77 -25.44 -2.00
C GLN A 102 16.43 -26.04 -1.59
N ARG A 103 15.38 -25.75 -2.32
CA ARG A 103 14.13 -26.50 -2.22
C ARG A 103 14.36 -27.84 -2.91
N GLY A 104 14.25 -28.93 -2.13
CA GLY A 104 14.44 -30.27 -2.66
C GLY A 104 13.58 -30.54 -3.89
N ASN A 105 14.21 -31.08 -4.92
CA ASN A 105 13.62 -31.63 -6.15
C ASN A 105 12.45 -30.87 -6.77
N LYS A 106 12.76 -29.73 -7.40
CA LYS A 106 11.95 -29.25 -8.50
C LYS A 106 12.84 -29.16 -9.75
N HIS A 107 12.67 -30.12 -10.64
CA HIS A 107 13.15 -30.06 -12.02
C HIS A 107 12.20 -29.15 -12.80
N ASN A 108 12.41 -27.87 -12.79
CA ASN A 108 11.90 -26.97 -13.82
C ASN A 108 12.93 -25.86 -13.97
N ASP A 109 13.53 -25.81 -15.12
CA ASP A 109 14.48 -24.77 -15.56
C ASP A 109 13.70 -23.47 -15.86
N ASP A 110 12.91 -22.97 -14.92
CA ASP A 110 12.27 -21.66 -15.08
C ASP A 110 13.24 -20.59 -14.55
N ASP A 111 13.79 -19.81 -15.45
CA ASP A 111 14.73 -18.69 -15.21
C ASP A 111 14.17 -17.62 -14.23
N ASP A 112 12.89 -17.69 -13.88
CA ASP A 112 12.21 -16.70 -13.02
C ASP A 112 12.56 -16.82 -11.53
N ASP A 113 13.31 -17.85 -11.13
CA ASP A 113 13.61 -18.12 -9.72
C ASP A 113 14.95 -17.53 -9.27
N ASP A 114 15.59 -16.74 -10.13
CA ASP A 114 16.92 -16.16 -9.84
C ASP A 114 16.82 -14.75 -9.28
N TRP A 115 17.75 -14.44 -8.36
CA TRP A 115 17.83 -13.10 -7.77
C TRP A 115 18.46 -12.11 -8.76
N GLU A 116 17.80 -10.97 -8.96
CA GLU A 116 18.33 -9.84 -9.74
C GLU A 116 18.38 -8.58 -8.88
N LEU A 117 19.35 -7.71 -9.15
CA LEU A 117 19.35 -6.40 -8.50
C LEU A 117 18.13 -5.59 -8.91
N VAL A 118 17.44 -5.01 -7.94
CA VAL A 118 16.27 -4.16 -8.19
C VAL A 118 16.61 -3.03 -9.16
N GLN A 119 17.80 -2.45 -9.04
CA GLN A 119 18.25 -1.41 -9.96
C GLN A 119 18.26 -1.92 -11.41
N THR A 120 18.80 -3.12 -11.66
CA THR A 120 18.86 -3.70 -13.00
C THR A 120 17.47 -3.96 -13.57
N VAL A 121 16.58 -4.53 -12.75
CA VAL A 121 15.18 -4.78 -13.17
C VAL A 121 14.47 -3.46 -13.47
N ARG A 122 14.65 -2.45 -12.60
CA ARG A 122 14.05 -1.12 -12.79
C ARG A 122 14.52 -0.48 -14.11
N GLU A 123 15.82 -0.56 -14.40
CA GLU A 123 16.37 -0.01 -15.65
C GLU A 123 15.78 -0.73 -16.87
N ARG A 124 15.67 -2.05 -16.82
CA ARG A 124 15.12 -2.89 -17.92
C ARG A 124 13.63 -2.61 -18.13
N MET A 125 12.84 -2.47 -17.07
CA MET A 125 11.39 -2.21 -17.15
C MET A 125 11.06 -0.76 -17.47
N GLY A 126 11.96 0.16 -17.17
CA GLY A 126 11.70 1.59 -17.13
C GLY A 126 11.28 2.04 -15.72
N PRO A 127 11.98 3.05 -15.15
CA PRO A 127 11.78 3.44 -13.75
C PRO A 127 10.32 3.75 -13.38
N ALA A 128 9.62 4.50 -14.23
CA ALA A 128 8.23 4.88 -13.95
C ALA A 128 7.31 3.67 -13.83
N ARG A 129 7.50 2.69 -14.72
CA ARG A 129 6.70 1.45 -14.70
C ARG A 129 7.02 0.60 -13.48
N TYR A 130 8.30 0.44 -13.16
CA TYR A 130 8.73 -0.31 -11.98
C TYR A 130 8.17 0.32 -10.70
N ASP A 131 8.31 1.63 -10.55
CA ASP A 131 7.85 2.35 -9.37
C ASP A 131 6.33 2.25 -9.20
N GLU A 132 5.58 2.25 -10.30
CA GLU A 132 4.13 2.05 -10.25
C GLU A 132 3.78 0.64 -9.75
N HIS A 133 4.51 -0.39 -10.19
CA HIS A 133 4.32 -1.75 -9.66
C HIS A 133 4.61 -1.81 -8.16
N VAL A 134 5.66 -1.09 -7.69
CA VAL A 134 5.95 -1.00 -6.26
C VAL A 134 4.79 -0.34 -5.51
N ARG A 135 4.24 0.77 -6.02
CA ARG A 135 3.08 1.43 -5.39
C ARG A 135 1.91 0.46 -5.26
N GLN A 136 1.60 -0.26 -6.34
CA GLN A 136 0.50 -1.23 -6.35
C GLN A 136 0.76 -2.40 -5.40
N LEU A 137 2.00 -2.88 -5.33
CA LEU A 137 2.37 -3.97 -4.43
C LEU A 137 2.12 -3.61 -2.96
N PHE A 138 2.43 -2.38 -2.57
CA PHE A 138 2.37 -1.93 -1.18
C PHE A 138 1.12 -1.12 -0.86
N SER A 139 0.03 -1.33 -1.60
CA SER A 139 -1.24 -0.65 -1.38
C SER A 139 -2.40 -1.63 -1.42
N LEU A 140 -3.40 -1.38 -0.59
CA LEU A 140 -4.71 -2.03 -0.70
C LEU A 140 -5.62 -1.31 -1.69
N TYR A 141 -5.23 -0.10 -2.13
CA TYR A 141 -6.06 0.69 -3.02
C TYR A 141 -6.24 0.01 -4.37
N THR A 142 -7.47 0.02 -4.84
CA THR A 142 -7.85 -0.43 -6.18
C THR A 142 -9.04 0.42 -6.64
N PRO A 143 -9.10 0.77 -7.93
CA PRO A 143 -10.26 1.50 -8.44
C PRO A 143 -11.54 0.66 -8.50
N ASP A 144 -11.42 -0.67 -8.42
CA ASP A 144 -12.57 -1.58 -8.45
C ASP A 144 -12.49 -2.56 -7.27
N PRO A 145 -12.82 -2.07 -6.05
CA PRO A 145 -12.70 -2.90 -4.85
C PRO A 145 -13.70 -4.06 -4.78
N GLN A 146 -14.83 -3.95 -5.47
CA GLN A 146 -15.83 -5.01 -5.46
C GLN A 146 -15.37 -6.24 -6.25
N THR A 147 -14.57 -6.03 -7.28
CA THR A 147 -13.97 -7.12 -8.06
C THR A 147 -12.68 -7.63 -7.41
N ALA A 148 -11.86 -6.71 -6.88
CA ALA A 148 -10.57 -7.08 -6.29
C ALA A 148 -10.73 -7.80 -4.95
N TYR A 149 -11.76 -7.46 -4.19
CA TYR A 149 -11.97 -8.01 -2.84
C TYR A 149 -13.41 -8.47 -2.66
N UNK A 150 -13.47 -9.58 -2.93
CA UNK A 150 -14.70 -10.15 -2.86
C UNK A 150 -15.22 -10.35 -1.53
N SER A 151 -14.23 -10.55 -0.64
CA SER A 151 -14.53 -10.81 0.78
C SER A 151 -13.54 -10.08 1.68
N ILE A 152 -13.85 -9.97 2.97
CA ILE A 152 -12.90 -9.42 3.95
C ILE A 152 -11.63 -10.29 4.06
N ASN A 153 -11.74 -11.58 3.79
CA ASN A 153 -10.58 -12.46 3.79
C ASN A 153 -9.58 -12.09 2.70
N ASP A 154 -10.07 -11.71 1.51
CA ASP A 154 -9.19 -11.27 0.42
C ASP A 154 -8.39 -10.03 0.81
N VAL A 155 -9.03 -9.10 1.54
CA VAL A 155 -8.35 -7.91 2.07
C VAL A 155 -7.26 -8.31 3.05
N TRP A 156 -7.57 -9.24 3.99
CA TRP A 156 -6.60 -9.71 4.98
C TRP A 156 -5.44 -10.48 4.34
N ASP A 157 -5.72 -11.29 3.33
CA ASP A 157 -4.68 -12.02 2.61
C ASP A 157 -3.75 -11.05 1.89
N ARG A 158 -4.32 -10.07 1.21
CA ARG A 158 -3.53 -9.02 0.54
C ARG A 158 -2.71 -8.20 1.55
N PHE A 159 -3.31 -7.81 2.66
CA PHE A 159 -2.65 -7.08 3.75
C PHE A 159 -1.44 -7.88 4.27
N SER A 160 -1.62 -9.17 4.51
CA SER A 160 -0.56 -10.04 5.00
C SER A 160 0.59 -10.15 4.00
N GLN A 161 0.27 -10.26 2.71
CA GLN A 161 1.27 -10.31 1.63
C GLN A 161 2.12 -9.03 1.59
N ILE A 162 1.49 -7.87 1.81
CA ILE A 162 2.21 -6.58 1.85
C ILE A 162 3.30 -6.62 2.92
N PHE A 163 2.98 -7.11 4.13
CA PHE A 163 3.96 -7.20 5.21
C PHE A 163 5.09 -8.19 4.89
N LEU A 164 4.75 -9.33 4.27
CA LEU A 164 5.76 -10.31 3.88
C LEU A 164 6.76 -9.72 2.87
N ALA A 165 6.28 -8.91 1.93
CA ALA A 165 7.15 -8.24 0.95
C ALA A 165 7.94 -7.08 1.58
N PHE A 166 7.35 -6.37 2.54
CA PHE A 166 7.94 -5.16 3.10
C PHE A 166 8.98 -5.43 4.19
N ASN A 167 8.77 -6.45 5.02
CA ASN A 167 9.65 -6.70 6.16
C ASN A 167 11.13 -6.81 5.77
N PRO A 168 11.52 -7.52 4.70
CA PRO A 168 12.94 -7.57 4.31
C PRO A 168 13.51 -6.22 3.86
N ILE A 169 12.64 -5.30 3.43
CA ILE A 169 13.06 -3.95 3.00
C ILE A 169 13.26 -3.07 4.23
N VAL A 170 12.27 -3.02 5.13
CA VAL A 170 12.27 -2.07 6.25
C VAL A 170 13.25 -2.46 7.35
N THR A 171 13.59 -3.73 7.48
CA THR A 171 14.55 -4.20 8.50
C THR A 171 16.00 -3.90 8.13
N TYR A 172 16.28 -3.46 6.90
CA TYR A 172 17.60 -2.97 6.53
C TYR A 172 17.87 -1.63 7.21
N ARG A 173 18.91 -1.54 8.01
CA ARG A 173 19.15 -0.39 8.90
C ARG A 173 19.06 0.98 8.20
N PRO A 174 19.71 1.20 7.03
CA PRO A 174 19.59 2.51 6.37
C PRO A 174 18.15 2.87 5.98
N VAL A 175 17.33 1.88 5.59
CA VAL A 175 15.91 2.08 5.28
C VAL A 175 15.15 2.41 6.56
N TRP A 176 15.36 1.64 7.64
CA TRP A 176 14.74 1.88 8.93
C TRP A 176 14.97 3.32 9.40
N GLU A 177 16.22 3.78 9.32
CA GLU A 177 16.58 5.11 9.78
C GLU A 177 15.85 6.22 9.01
N PHE A 178 15.73 6.13 7.68
CA PHE A 178 15.03 7.18 6.95
C PHE A 178 13.50 7.01 6.98
N TYR A 179 12.99 5.79 7.01
CA TYR A 179 11.55 5.51 7.04
C TYR A 179 10.88 6.21 8.24
N PHE A 180 11.54 6.18 9.39
CA PHE A 180 10.99 6.80 10.59
C PHE A 180 11.30 8.30 10.72
N ARG A 181 11.98 8.89 9.73
CA ARG A 181 12.16 10.35 9.65
C ARG A 181 11.11 11.02 8.77
N GLU A 182 10.48 10.31 7.86
CA GLU A 182 9.47 10.83 6.94
C GLU A 182 8.09 10.91 7.63
#